data_61898a5e90867f5c457fe011ab31e68d
#
_entry.id   61898a5e90867f5c457fe011ab31e68d
#
_cell.length_a   1.000
_cell.length_b   1.000
_cell.length_c   1.000
_cell.angle_alpha   90.00
_cell.angle_beta   90.00
_cell.angle_gamma   90.00
#
_symmetry.space_group_name_H-M   'P 1'
#
loop_
_entity.id
_entity.type
_entity.pdbx_description
1 polymer ?
#
loop_
_entity_poly.entity_id
_entity_poly.type
_entity_poly.pdbx_seq_one_letter_code
_entity_poly.pdbx_strand_id
1 'polypeptide(L)'
;MKIIPKFPRPTNFPYDDVLYSDEDFAVMLGTYKNANHKSLGVRWTVAESELGYPSTRGQGMWLVLPDKLALYILEGIFKNIEEEKKSVPNMDKLTEALIYIRRQNR
;
A
#
# COMPACT_ATOMS: atom_id res chain seq x y z
N MET A 1 3.59 -17.11 -18.96
CA MET A 1 2.38 -16.74 -18.20
C MET A 1 2.78 -15.84 -17.06
N LYS A 2 2.16 -14.65 -17.01
CA LYS A 2 2.43 -13.74 -15.90
C LYS A 2 1.74 -14.23 -14.64
N ILE A 3 2.52 -14.46 -13.59
CA ILE A 3 1.97 -14.77 -12.29
C ILE A 3 1.54 -13.46 -11.65
N ILE A 4 0.24 -13.31 -11.40
CA ILE A 4 -0.27 -12.13 -10.69
C ILE A 4 0.08 -12.29 -9.22
N PRO A 5 0.83 -11.33 -8.62
CA PRO A 5 1.17 -11.44 -7.22
C PRO A 5 -0.08 -11.51 -6.35
N LYS A 6 -0.11 -12.46 -5.44
CA LYS A 6 -1.21 -12.57 -4.49
C LYS A 6 -0.83 -11.81 -3.23
N PHE A 7 -1.54 -10.71 -2.97
CA PHE A 7 -1.26 -9.88 -1.81
C PHE A 7 -1.92 -10.44 -0.56
N PRO A 8 -1.27 -10.37 0.61
CA PRO A 8 -1.85 -10.88 1.84
C PRO A 8 -3.04 -10.06 2.32
N ARG A 9 -4.00 -10.74 2.95
CA ARG A 9 -5.21 -10.09 3.49
C ARG A 9 -5.39 -10.47 4.96
N PRO A 10 -4.57 -9.86 5.85
CA PRO A 10 -4.67 -10.15 7.27
C PRO A 10 -6.00 -9.68 7.85
N THR A 11 -6.56 -10.46 8.77
CA THR A 11 -7.86 -10.14 9.36
C THR A 11 -7.85 -8.87 10.20
N ASN A 12 -6.70 -8.51 10.77
CA ASN A 12 -6.56 -7.30 11.58
C ASN A 12 -6.25 -6.04 10.77
N PHE A 13 -6.15 -6.16 9.45
CA PHE A 13 -5.88 -5.02 8.57
C PHE A 13 -6.60 -5.20 7.24
N PRO A 14 -7.95 -5.21 7.26
CA PRO A 14 -8.73 -5.38 6.03
C PRO A 14 -8.62 -4.14 5.13
N TYR A 15 -8.62 -4.39 3.82
CA TYR A 15 -8.56 -3.36 2.79
C TYR A 15 -9.30 -3.84 1.54
N ASP A 16 -9.68 -2.91 0.67
CA ASP A 16 -10.40 -3.26 -0.56
C ASP A 16 -9.44 -3.69 -1.67
N ASP A 17 -8.60 -2.76 -2.11
CA ASP A 17 -7.70 -3.00 -3.23
C ASP A 17 -6.29 -2.49 -2.93
N VAL A 18 -5.31 -3.10 -3.59
CA VAL A 18 -3.95 -2.57 -3.64
C VAL A 18 -3.99 -1.31 -4.51
N LEU A 19 -3.52 -0.20 -3.97
CA LEU A 19 -3.56 1.10 -4.64
C LEU A 19 -2.47 1.26 -5.69
N TYR A 20 -1.31 0.72 -5.40
CA TYR A 20 -0.14 0.80 -6.25
C TYR A 20 0.77 -0.37 -5.97
N SER A 21 1.36 -0.92 -7.01
CA SER A 21 2.39 -1.95 -6.85
C SER A 21 3.34 -1.91 -8.04
N ASP A 22 4.59 -2.21 -7.78
CA ASP A 22 5.61 -2.38 -8.81
C ASP A 22 6.52 -3.53 -8.42
N GLU A 23 7.70 -3.61 -9.03
CA GLU A 23 8.64 -4.69 -8.75
C GLU A 23 9.20 -4.63 -7.33
N ASP A 24 9.18 -3.47 -6.70
CA ASP A 24 9.82 -3.24 -5.41
C ASP A 24 8.84 -3.29 -4.24
N PHE A 25 7.68 -2.64 -4.37
CA PHE A 25 6.77 -2.49 -3.24
C PHE A 25 5.32 -2.34 -3.66
N ALA A 26 4.42 -2.45 -2.68
CA ALA A 26 2.99 -2.23 -2.86
C ALA A 26 2.43 -1.43 -1.70
N VAL A 27 1.36 -0.68 -1.93
CA VAL A 27 0.67 0.08 -0.89
C VAL A 27 -0.84 -0.15 -0.95
N MET A 28 -1.48 -0.10 0.20
CA MET A 28 -2.93 -0.18 0.32
C MET A 28 -3.41 0.75 1.44
N LEU A 29 -4.71 1.04 1.46
CA LEU A 29 -5.34 1.80 2.53
C LEU A 29 -6.37 0.88 3.20
N GLY A 30 -6.19 0.63 4.50
CA GLY A 30 -7.04 -0.30 5.23
C GLY A 30 -7.29 0.15 6.65
N THR A 31 -8.07 -0.65 7.38
CA THR A 31 -8.43 -0.37 8.77
C THR A 31 -7.66 -1.29 9.69
N TYR A 32 -6.70 -0.75 10.41
CA TYR A 32 -5.85 -1.54 11.30
C TYR A 32 -6.48 -1.69 12.68
N LYS A 33 -6.63 -2.94 13.12
CA LYS A 33 -7.16 -3.29 14.46
C LYS A 33 -8.46 -2.55 14.81
N ASN A 34 -9.41 -2.53 13.87
CA ASN A 34 -10.72 -1.90 14.07
C ASN A 34 -10.67 -0.41 14.43
N ALA A 35 -9.61 0.28 14.02
CA ALA A 35 -9.51 1.72 14.22
C ALA A 35 -10.68 2.44 13.51
N ASN A 36 -10.99 3.65 13.96
CA ASN A 36 -12.06 4.44 13.37
C ASN A 36 -11.60 5.28 12.16
N HIS A 37 -10.37 5.07 11.71
CA HIS A 37 -9.82 5.71 10.52
C HIS A 37 -8.95 4.70 9.77
N LYS A 38 -8.66 5.01 8.51
CA LYS A 38 -7.84 4.16 7.67
C LYS A 38 -6.37 4.56 7.76
N SER A 39 -5.50 3.57 7.59
CA SER A 39 -4.05 3.76 7.59
C SER A 39 -3.45 3.17 6.33
N LEU A 40 -2.33 3.74 5.89
CA LEU A 40 -1.60 3.21 4.75
C LEU A 40 -0.77 2.01 5.18
N GLY A 41 -0.87 0.93 4.41
CA GLY A 41 -0.01 -0.24 4.57
C GLY A 41 0.97 -0.33 3.43
N VAL A 42 2.20 -0.74 3.73
CA VAL A 42 3.29 -0.88 2.74
C VAL A 42 3.93 -2.24 2.93
N ARG A 43 4.35 -2.85 1.82
CA ARG A 43 5.14 -4.08 1.87
C ARG A 43 6.08 -4.17 0.67
N TRP A 44 7.17 -4.88 0.86
CA TRP A 44 8.09 -5.19 -0.25
C TRP A 44 7.49 -6.30 -1.10
N THR A 45 7.53 -6.13 -2.41
CA THR A 45 7.08 -7.17 -3.35
C THR A 45 8.25 -8.02 -3.83
N VAL A 46 9.45 -7.42 -3.89
CA VAL A 46 10.66 -8.16 -4.17
C VAL A 46 11.12 -8.81 -2.88
N ALA A 47 11.21 -10.11 -2.87
CA ALA A 47 11.67 -10.84 -1.71
C ALA A 47 12.47 -12.05 -2.14
N GLU A 48 13.43 -12.41 -1.33
CA GLU A 48 14.15 -13.66 -1.48
C GLU A 48 13.21 -14.85 -1.27
N SER A 49 12.09 -14.62 -0.59
CA SER A 49 11.03 -15.59 -0.42
C SER A 49 9.78 -15.13 -1.14
N GLU A 50 8.92 -16.08 -1.54
CA GLU A 50 7.67 -15.80 -2.24
C GLU A 50 6.67 -14.98 -1.41
N LEU A 51 6.90 -14.88 -0.09
CA LEU A 51 5.99 -14.19 0.82
C LEU A 51 6.15 -12.68 0.83
N GLY A 52 7.30 -12.16 0.37
CA GLY A 52 7.59 -10.74 0.49
C GLY A 52 7.89 -10.35 1.93
N TYR A 53 7.92 -9.07 2.20
CA TYR A 53 8.23 -8.53 3.52
C TYR A 53 7.31 -7.35 3.84
N PRO A 54 6.78 -7.20 5.04
CA PRO A 54 7.00 -8.06 6.21
C PRO A 54 6.21 -9.36 6.18
N SER A 55 6.66 -10.33 6.96
CA SER A 55 5.96 -11.60 7.11
C SER A 55 6.07 -12.09 8.56
N THR A 56 5.07 -12.86 8.99
CA THR A 56 5.01 -13.41 10.35
C THR A 56 4.49 -14.85 10.27
N ARG A 57 5.27 -15.78 10.83
CA ARG A 57 4.89 -17.20 10.88
C ARG A 57 4.46 -17.75 9.51
N GLY A 58 5.21 -17.39 8.46
CA GLY A 58 4.91 -17.85 7.11
C GLY A 58 3.77 -17.12 6.41
N GLN A 59 3.22 -16.09 7.01
CA GLN A 59 2.15 -15.29 6.41
C GLN A 59 2.64 -13.88 6.08
N GLY A 60 2.29 -13.41 4.89
CA GLY A 60 2.60 -12.04 4.50
C GLY A 60 1.80 -11.04 5.33
N MET A 61 2.43 -9.92 5.65
CA MET A 61 1.84 -8.84 6.44
C MET A 61 2.04 -7.51 5.73
N TRP A 62 1.45 -6.46 6.27
CA TRP A 62 1.64 -5.09 5.81
C TRP A 62 2.20 -4.26 6.96
N LEU A 63 3.16 -3.40 6.63
CA LEU A 63 3.69 -2.44 7.60
C LEU A 63 2.72 -1.24 7.68
N VAL A 64 2.19 -0.98 8.86
CA VAL A 64 1.26 0.12 9.09
C VAL A 64 2.07 1.41 9.26
N LEU A 65 1.74 2.43 8.47
CA LEU A 65 2.45 3.71 8.52
C LEU A 65 1.64 4.76 9.29
N PRO A 66 2.32 5.58 10.11
CA PRO A 66 1.68 6.78 10.66
C PRO A 66 1.21 7.70 9.53
N ASP A 67 0.12 8.44 9.74
CA ASP A 67 -0.45 9.32 8.71
C ASP A 67 0.56 10.32 8.16
N LYS A 68 1.44 10.83 9.01
CA LYS A 68 2.46 11.78 8.60
C LYS A 68 3.43 11.21 7.57
N LEU A 69 3.88 9.95 7.77
CA LEU A 69 4.75 9.27 6.82
C LEU A 69 3.97 8.82 5.57
N ALA A 70 2.72 8.40 5.77
CA ALA A 70 1.86 7.99 4.67
C ALA A 70 1.71 9.10 3.63
N LEU A 71 1.59 10.35 4.08
CA LEU A 71 1.49 11.49 3.18
C LEU A 71 2.71 11.59 2.26
N TYR A 72 3.91 11.51 2.82
CA TYR A 72 5.13 11.60 2.03
C TYR A 72 5.31 10.41 1.08
N ILE A 73 4.92 9.22 1.52
CA ILE A 73 4.99 8.04 0.66
C ILE A 73 4.08 8.20 -0.55
N LEU A 74 2.82 8.63 -0.32
CA LEU A 74 1.87 8.83 -1.42
C LEU A 74 2.33 9.93 -2.37
N GLU A 75 2.80 11.05 -1.84
CA GLU A 75 3.32 12.14 -2.69
C GLU A 75 4.52 11.69 -3.51
N GLY A 76 5.41 10.88 -2.91
CA GLY A 76 6.55 10.31 -3.61
C GLY A 76 6.13 9.37 -4.73
N ILE A 77 5.11 8.55 -4.50
CA ILE A 77 4.57 7.65 -5.53
C ILE A 77 4.01 8.46 -6.71
N PHE A 78 3.22 9.50 -6.44
CA PHE A 78 2.68 10.36 -7.51
C PHE A 78 3.78 11.04 -8.31
N LYS A 79 4.80 11.55 -7.63
CA LYS A 79 5.93 12.16 -8.31
C LYS A 79 6.63 11.16 -9.22
N ASN A 80 6.83 9.94 -8.74
CA ASN A 80 7.47 8.89 -9.52
C ASN A 80 6.64 8.50 -10.75
N ILE A 81 5.32 8.38 -10.57
CA ILE A 81 4.40 8.09 -11.68
C ILE A 81 4.52 9.19 -12.76
N GLU A 82 4.52 10.45 -12.34
CA GLU A 82 4.61 11.58 -13.25
C GLU A 82 5.96 11.59 -13.99
N GLU A 83 7.06 11.44 -13.27
CA GLU A 83 8.40 11.46 -13.86
C GLU A 83 8.64 10.30 -14.83
N GLU A 84 8.15 9.10 -14.49
CA GLU A 84 8.35 7.91 -15.32
C GLU A 84 7.22 7.67 -16.31
N LYS A 85 6.17 8.51 -16.29
CA LYS A 85 4.99 8.39 -17.15
C LYS A 85 4.36 7.02 -17.07
N LYS A 86 4.25 6.49 -15.85
CA LYS A 86 3.66 5.18 -15.61
C LYS A 86 2.14 5.20 -15.72
N SER A 87 1.57 4.09 -16.21
CA SER A 87 0.13 3.85 -16.13
C SER A 87 -0.17 3.04 -14.89
N VAL A 88 -1.14 3.47 -14.10
CA VAL A 88 -1.50 2.82 -12.83
C VAL A 88 -2.97 2.39 -12.89
N PRO A 89 -3.27 1.09 -12.72
CA PRO A 89 -4.64 0.58 -12.83
C PRO A 89 -5.64 1.23 -11.87
N ASN A 90 -5.22 1.54 -10.65
CA ASN A 90 -6.09 2.09 -9.61
C ASN A 90 -5.81 3.56 -9.32
N MET A 91 -5.53 4.35 -10.37
CA MET A 91 -5.17 5.76 -10.22
C MET A 91 -6.22 6.56 -9.45
N ASP A 92 -7.50 6.31 -9.71
CA ASP A 92 -8.59 7.00 -9.02
C ASP A 92 -8.57 6.71 -7.51
N LYS A 93 -8.39 5.46 -7.14
CA LYS A 93 -8.33 5.04 -5.74
C LYS A 93 -7.06 5.57 -5.05
N LEU A 94 -5.95 5.60 -5.77
CA LEU A 94 -4.71 6.16 -5.27
C LEU A 94 -4.87 7.66 -4.98
N THR A 95 -5.55 8.38 -5.89
CA THR A 95 -5.85 9.80 -5.69
C THR A 95 -6.75 10.02 -4.49
N GLU A 96 -7.79 9.21 -4.34
CA GLU A 96 -8.69 9.27 -3.17
C GLU A 96 -7.94 9.04 -1.87
N ALA A 97 -7.00 8.09 -1.88
CA ALA A 97 -6.18 7.80 -0.70
C ALA A 97 -5.31 8.99 -0.31
N LEU A 98 -4.71 9.67 -1.29
CA LEU A 98 -3.90 10.86 -1.04
C LEU A 98 -4.76 11.97 -0.40
N ILE A 99 -5.96 12.20 -0.92
CA ILE A 99 -6.88 13.19 -0.37
C ILE A 99 -7.25 12.82 1.06
N TYR A 100 -7.57 11.56 1.30
CA TYR A 100 -7.93 11.07 2.63
C TYR A 100 -6.78 11.31 3.62
N ILE A 101 -5.57 10.91 3.27
CA ILE A 101 -4.40 11.04 4.15
C ILE A 101 -4.07 12.52 4.41
N ARG A 102 -4.21 13.40 3.41
CA ARG A 102 -4.02 14.84 3.61
C ARG A 102 -4.98 15.40 4.65
N ARG A 103 -6.23 14.94 4.63
CA ARG A 103 -7.23 15.37 5.61
C ARG A 103 -6.88 14.91 7.02
N GLN A 104 -6.31 13.74 7.16
CA GLN A 104 -5.89 13.22 8.47
C GLN A 104 -4.73 14.03 9.06
N ASN A 105 -3.96 14.71 8.23
CA ASN A 105 -2.80 15.49 8.64
C ASN A 105 -3.09 16.98 8.91
N ARG A 106 -4.34 17.37 8.93
CA ARG A 106 -4.73 18.75 9.22
C ARG A 106 -4.69 19.05 10.71
#